data_c809d105b4419681e01e983b5b890fdb
#
_entry.id   c809d105b4419681e01e983b5b890fdb
#
_cell.length_a   1.000
_cell.length_b   1.000
_cell.length_c   1.000
_cell.angle_alpha   90.00
_cell.angle_beta   90.00
_cell.angle_gamma   90.00
#
_symmetry.space_group_name_H-M   'P 1'
#
loop_
_entity.id
_entity.type
_entity.pdbx_description
1 polymer ?
#
loop_
_entity_poly.entity_id
_entity_poly.type
_entity_poly.pdbx_seq_one_letter_code
_entity_poly.pdbx_strand_id
1 'polypeptide(L)'
;MIKNENEATARLESALYSAGRPLPIEELIRASGTESRPKTMAILESIIKKTKNAFRAIEIVILPDGNYVFQLKPEYSSSVRKYASKPILAKATQKTLSYIVYTQPVSSKQLLEVRGSGVYAHLKELRQLDFVEYQNVGRTKIYSTTEKFQKYFGIQGDIDIVKQQLFKRRRKEPEITA
;
A
#
# COMPACT_ATOMS: atom_id res chain seq x y z
N MET A 1 20.36 12.17 19.86
CA MET A 1 20.76 13.02 18.70
C MET A 1 21.85 12.31 17.92
N ILE A 2 21.59 11.92 16.65
CA ILE A 2 22.57 11.21 15.85
C ILE A 2 23.53 12.25 15.25
N LYS A 3 24.83 12.14 15.61
CA LYS A 3 25.90 13.04 15.14
C LYS A 3 26.49 12.61 13.79
N ASN A 4 26.18 11.41 13.31
CA ASN A 4 26.81 10.84 12.12
C ASN A 4 25.80 10.70 10.97
N GLU A 5 26.07 11.37 9.85
CA GLU A 5 25.23 11.33 8.64
C GLU A 5 25.19 9.93 8.03
N ASN A 6 26.25 9.14 8.14
CA ASN A 6 26.29 7.76 7.67
C ASN A 6 25.29 6.88 8.44
N GLU A 7 25.14 7.08 9.74
CA GLU A 7 24.19 6.36 10.56
C GLU A 7 22.73 6.73 10.19
N ALA A 8 22.45 8.02 9.97
CA ALA A 8 21.14 8.47 9.50
C ALA A 8 20.81 7.89 8.13
N THR A 9 21.78 7.83 7.22
CA THR A 9 21.65 7.21 5.91
C THR A 9 21.30 5.73 6.04
N ALA A 10 22.05 4.96 6.82
CA ALA A 10 21.82 3.54 7.03
C ALA A 10 20.42 3.26 7.63
N ARG A 11 19.97 4.10 8.56
CA ARG A 11 18.62 3.99 9.14
C ARG A 11 17.52 4.26 8.13
N LEU A 12 17.68 5.25 7.26
CA LEU A 12 16.71 5.55 6.20
C LEU A 12 16.65 4.43 5.16
N GLU A 13 17.81 3.90 4.73
CA GLU A 13 17.88 2.75 3.83
C GLU A 13 17.18 1.54 4.44
N SER A 14 17.45 1.24 5.72
CA SER A 14 16.82 0.14 6.45
C SER A 14 15.30 0.32 6.58
N ALA A 15 14.84 1.53 6.89
CA ALA A 15 13.42 1.83 7.01
C ALA A 15 12.69 1.65 5.67
N LEU A 16 13.23 2.21 4.58
CA LEU A 16 12.66 2.09 3.25
C LEU A 16 12.61 0.63 2.76
N TYR A 17 13.65 -0.14 3.02
CA TYR A 17 13.71 -1.56 2.65
C TYR A 17 12.73 -2.41 3.46
N SER A 18 12.72 -2.23 4.79
CA SER A 18 11.95 -3.09 5.70
C SER A 18 10.45 -2.78 5.69
N ALA A 19 10.05 -1.56 5.34
CA ALA A 19 8.65 -1.15 5.41
C ALA A 19 7.76 -1.91 4.41
N GLY A 20 8.25 -2.22 3.21
CA GLY A 20 7.47 -2.87 2.15
C GLY A 20 6.21 -2.09 1.72
N ARG A 21 6.11 -0.81 2.11
CA ARG A 21 5.01 0.11 1.82
C ARG A 21 5.54 1.53 1.64
N PRO A 22 4.74 2.43 1.04
CA PRO A 22 5.08 3.85 1.03
C PRO A 22 5.22 4.42 2.46
N LEU A 23 6.27 5.22 2.68
CA LEU A 23 6.53 5.90 3.95
C LEU A 23 6.38 7.41 3.77
N PRO A 24 5.60 8.09 4.64
CA PRO A 24 5.54 9.54 4.68
C PRO A 24 6.84 10.12 5.25
N ILE A 25 7.13 11.35 4.88
CA ILE A 25 8.36 12.03 5.32
C ILE A 25 8.49 12.12 6.84
N GLU A 26 7.38 12.22 7.56
CA GLU A 26 7.35 12.28 9.02
C GLU A 26 7.86 10.98 9.68
N GLU A 27 7.55 9.82 9.09
CA GLU A 27 8.08 8.53 9.55
C GLU A 27 9.58 8.43 9.25
N LEU A 28 10.01 8.92 8.09
CA LEU A 28 11.42 8.94 7.70
C LEU A 28 12.26 9.89 8.56
N ILE A 29 11.72 11.04 8.96
CA ILE A 29 12.39 11.94 9.93
C ILE A 29 12.62 11.21 11.25
N ARG A 30 11.61 10.52 11.78
CA ARG A 30 11.76 9.72 13.01
C ARG A 30 12.76 8.59 12.83
N ALA A 31 12.71 7.87 11.73
CA ALA A 31 13.63 6.78 11.43
C ALA A 31 15.08 7.26 11.33
N SER A 32 15.33 8.41 10.69
CA SER A 32 16.66 8.98 10.51
C SER A 32 17.33 9.37 11.84
N GLY A 33 16.51 9.75 12.84
CA GLY A 33 16.99 10.29 14.12
C GLY A 33 17.64 11.69 14.02
N THR A 34 17.46 12.39 12.89
CA THR A 34 18.02 13.74 12.71
C THR A 34 17.13 14.85 13.25
N GLU A 35 15.83 14.55 13.47
CA GLU A 35 14.79 15.51 13.88
C GLU A 35 14.65 16.73 12.95
N SER A 36 15.35 16.73 11.81
CA SER A 36 15.40 17.82 10.85
C SER A 36 14.87 17.39 9.49
N ARG A 37 13.74 17.97 9.08
CA ARG A 37 13.13 17.70 7.75
C ARG A 37 14.10 18.04 6.59
N PRO A 38 14.72 19.22 6.52
CA PRO A 38 15.63 19.55 5.43
C PRO A 38 16.84 18.58 5.35
N LYS A 39 17.41 18.23 6.49
CA LYS A 39 18.54 17.29 6.55
C LYS A 39 18.13 15.89 6.10
N THR A 40 16.97 15.40 6.57
CA THR A 40 16.43 14.11 6.14
C THR A 40 16.17 14.09 4.64
N MET A 41 15.60 15.15 4.07
CA MET A 41 15.34 15.25 2.63
C MET A 41 16.65 15.23 1.82
N ALA A 42 17.68 15.96 2.23
CA ALA A 42 18.98 15.95 1.55
C ALA A 42 19.62 14.54 1.55
N ILE A 43 19.52 13.82 2.68
CA ILE A 43 20.00 12.43 2.76
C ILE A 43 19.18 11.53 1.84
N LEU A 44 17.85 11.65 1.81
CA LEU A 44 16.98 10.87 0.93
C LEU A 44 17.30 11.09 -0.56
N GLU A 45 17.53 12.34 -0.99
CA GLU A 45 17.93 12.65 -2.35
C GLU A 45 19.26 11.95 -2.71
N SER A 46 20.23 11.96 -1.78
CA SER A 46 21.51 11.23 -1.94
C SER A 46 21.27 9.73 -2.09
N ILE A 47 20.42 9.13 -1.25
CA ILE A 47 20.07 7.70 -1.31
C ILE A 47 19.39 7.36 -2.64
N ILE A 48 18.42 8.16 -3.08
CA ILE A 48 17.73 7.99 -4.37
C ILE A 48 18.72 7.97 -5.53
N LYS A 49 19.63 8.95 -5.55
CA LYS A 49 20.67 9.04 -6.59
C LYS A 49 21.60 7.83 -6.57
N LYS A 50 22.08 7.42 -5.39
CA LYS A 50 22.93 6.24 -5.23
C LYS A 50 22.22 4.96 -5.68
N THR A 51 20.97 4.75 -5.25
CA THR A 51 20.17 3.60 -5.63
C THR A 51 19.97 3.52 -7.14
N LYS A 52 19.67 4.65 -7.78
CA LYS A 52 19.50 4.73 -9.24
C LYS A 52 20.78 4.34 -10.00
N ASN A 53 21.94 4.69 -9.47
CA ASN A 53 23.23 4.40 -10.10
C ASN A 53 23.71 2.95 -9.81
N ALA A 54 23.42 2.43 -8.62
CA ALA A 54 23.87 1.10 -8.18
C ALA A 54 22.97 -0.04 -8.71
N PHE A 55 21.68 0.19 -8.86
CA PHE A 55 20.70 -0.85 -9.20
C PHE A 55 19.99 -0.56 -10.52
N ARG A 56 19.89 -1.59 -11.36
CA ARG A 56 19.14 -1.51 -12.63
C ARG A 56 17.66 -1.76 -12.45
N ALA A 57 17.29 -2.68 -11.54
CA ALA A 57 15.93 -3.19 -11.38
C ALA A 57 15.17 -2.58 -10.19
N ILE A 58 15.85 -1.90 -9.28
CA ILE A 58 15.28 -1.38 -8.02
C ILE A 58 15.40 0.15 -8.02
N GLU A 59 14.41 0.80 -7.46
CA GLU A 59 14.34 2.26 -7.37
C GLU A 59 13.64 2.74 -6.10
N ILE A 60 13.91 3.96 -5.71
CA ILE A 60 13.12 4.69 -4.71
C ILE A 60 12.35 5.76 -5.46
N VAL A 61 11.02 5.73 -5.32
CA VAL A 61 10.09 6.64 -5.98
C VAL A 61 9.38 7.51 -4.96
N ILE A 62 9.19 8.78 -5.30
CA ILE A 62 8.30 9.68 -4.59
C ILE A 62 6.95 9.60 -5.28
N LEU A 63 5.93 9.16 -4.54
CA LEU A 63 4.57 9.03 -5.04
C LEU A 63 3.89 10.41 -5.14
N PRO A 64 2.77 10.53 -5.88
CA PRO A 64 2.05 11.80 -6.01
C PRO A 64 1.54 12.38 -4.68
N ASP A 65 1.38 11.55 -3.66
CA ASP A 65 1.01 11.92 -2.28
C ASP A 65 2.21 12.35 -1.42
N GLY A 66 3.43 12.40 -2.00
CA GLY A 66 4.67 12.78 -1.32
C GLY A 66 5.32 11.65 -0.51
N ASN A 67 4.79 10.43 -0.53
CA ASN A 67 5.37 9.28 0.17
C ASN A 67 6.52 8.66 -0.62
N TYR A 68 7.49 8.11 0.10
CA TYR A 68 8.67 7.44 -0.47
C TYR A 68 8.47 5.93 -0.45
N VAL A 69 8.75 5.26 -1.56
CA VAL A 69 8.68 3.80 -1.64
C VAL A 69 9.91 3.21 -2.31
N PHE A 70 10.47 2.19 -1.68
CA PHE A 70 11.52 1.34 -2.26
C PHE A 70 10.83 0.19 -3.00
N GLN A 71 11.00 0.12 -4.31
CA GLN A 71 10.27 -0.81 -5.15
C GLN A 71 11.09 -1.36 -6.30
N LEU A 72 10.58 -2.44 -6.88
CA LEU A 72 11.04 -2.96 -8.15
C LEU A 72 10.46 -2.10 -9.28
N LYS A 73 11.26 -1.79 -10.30
CA LYS A 73 10.76 -1.10 -11.49
C LYS A 73 9.71 -1.96 -12.20
N PRO A 74 8.63 -1.35 -12.73
CA PRO A 74 7.51 -2.08 -13.32
C PRO A 74 7.91 -3.08 -14.41
N GLU A 75 8.92 -2.75 -15.22
CA GLU A 75 9.43 -3.57 -16.31
C GLU A 75 9.95 -4.95 -15.87
N TYR A 76 10.41 -5.07 -14.61
CA TYR A 76 10.93 -6.32 -14.05
C TYR A 76 9.89 -7.12 -13.26
N SER A 77 8.71 -6.54 -13.00
CA SER A 77 7.69 -7.15 -12.14
C SER A 77 7.18 -8.51 -12.65
N SER A 78 7.05 -8.66 -13.96
CA SER A 78 6.58 -9.92 -14.57
C SER A 78 7.58 -11.06 -14.43
N SER A 79 8.87 -10.76 -14.64
CA SER A 79 9.96 -11.78 -14.63
C SER A 79 10.23 -12.36 -13.24
N VAL A 80 9.94 -11.59 -12.18
CA VAL A 80 10.24 -12.01 -10.79
C VAL A 80 9.02 -12.51 -10.04
N ARG A 81 7.83 -12.49 -10.64
CA ARG A 81 6.58 -12.91 -9.98
C ARG A 81 6.66 -14.29 -9.33
N LYS A 82 7.39 -15.23 -9.94
CA LYS A 82 7.58 -16.60 -9.41
C LYS A 82 8.45 -16.67 -8.16
N TYR A 83 9.26 -15.64 -7.90
CA TYR A 83 10.12 -15.53 -6.72
C TYR A 83 9.49 -14.68 -5.62
N ALA A 84 8.41 -13.95 -5.93
CA ALA A 84 7.71 -13.16 -4.94
C ALA A 84 7.05 -14.07 -3.90
N SER A 85 7.02 -13.62 -2.66
CA SER A 85 6.27 -14.28 -1.59
C SER A 85 4.82 -14.46 -2.02
N LYS A 86 4.18 -15.55 -1.57
CA LYS A 86 2.75 -15.76 -1.84
C LYS A 86 1.98 -14.53 -1.35
N PRO A 87 1.04 -14.02 -2.16
CA PRO A 87 0.23 -12.89 -1.74
C PRO A 87 -0.54 -13.25 -0.47
N ILE A 88 -0.62 -12.30 0.46
CA ILE A 88 -1.34 -12.46 1.73
C ILE A 88 -2.81 -12.86 1.50
N LEU A 89 -3.40 -12.37 0.41
CA LEU A 89 -4.77 -12.65 0.02
C LEU A 89 -4.82 -13.36 -1.33
N ALA A 90 -5.66 -14.38 -1.42
CA ALA A 90 -5.99 -15.01 -2.70
C ALA A 90 -6.63 -13.99 -3.66
N LYS A 91 -6.45 -14.17 -4.98
CA LYS A 91 -6.98 -13.26 -6.01
C LYS A 91 -8.49 -13.00 -5.87
N ALA A 92 -9.26 -14.03 -5.48
CA ALA A 92 -10.71 -13.92 -5.27
C ALA A 92 -11.03 -13.02 -4.06
N THR A 93 -10.30 -13.19 -2.95
CA THR A 93 -10.44 -12.38 -1.73
C THR A 93 -10.01 -10.92 -2.00
N GLN A 94 -8.91 -10.71 -2.76
CA GLN A 94 -8.49 -9.36 -3.19
C GLN A 94 -9.58 -8.64 -3.97
N LYS A 95 -10.26 -9.32 -4.92
CA LYS A 95 -11.37 -8.75 -5.67
C LYS A 95 -12.56 -8.37 -4.78
N THR A 96 -12.82 -9.17 -3.74
CA THR A 96 -13.87 -8.88 -2.75
C THR A 96 -13.49 -7.67 -1.90
N LEU A 97 -12.26 -7.62 -1.42
CA LEU A 97 -11.74 -6.46 -0.68
C LEU A 97 -11.82 -5.18 -1.51
N SER A 98 -11.35 -5.21 -2.77
CA SER A 98 -11.44 -4.07 -3.68
C SER A 98 -12.88 -3.59 -3.88
N TYR A 99 -13.84 -4.52 -3.97
CA TYR A 99 -15.25 -4.16 -4.08
C TYR A 99 -15.74 -3.47 -2.81
N ILE A 100 -15.39 -3.99 -1.61
CA ILE A 100 -15.76 -3.36 -0.33
C ILE A 100 -15.16 -1.95 -0.24
N VAL A 101 -13.87 -1.78 -0.50
CA VAL A 101 -13.20 -0.47 -0.50
C VAL A 101 -13.94 0.55 -1.37
N TYR A 102 -14.42 0.08 -2.51
CA TYR A 102 -15.07 0.94 -3.49
C TYR A 102 -16.50 1.32 -3.13
N THR A 103 -17.27 0.37 -2.57
CA THR A 103 -18.73 0.52 -2.35
C THR A 103 -19.11 0.77 -0.91
N GLN A 104 -18.18 0.66 0.04
CA GLN A 104 -18.48 0.79 1.46
C GLN A 104 -19.19 2.11 1.82
N PRO A 105 -20.13 2.05 2.78
CA PRO A 105 -20.58 0.87 3.52
C PRO A 105 -21.44 -0.06 2.64
N VAL A 106 -21.18 -1.38 2.68
CA VAL A 106 -21.82 -2.36 1.79
C VAL A 106 -22.46 -3.51 2.56
N SER A 107 -23.68 -3.88 2.18
CA SER A 107 -24.43 -4.95 2.85
C SER A 107 -23.95 -6.34 2.46
N SER A 108 -24.12 -7.32 3.38
CA SER A 108 -23.85 -8.73 3.08
C SER A 108 -24.65 -9.25 1.88
N LYS A 109 -25.87 -8.72 1.68
CA LYS A 109 -26.74 -9.08 0.55
C LYS A 109 -26.13 -8.60 -0.78
N GLN A 110 -25.72 -7.34 -0.87
CA GLN A 110 -25.04 -6.80 -2.06
C GLN A 110 -23.74 -7.54 -2.38
N LEU A 111 -22.98 -7.86 -1.35
CA LEU A 111 -21.74 -8.65 -1.52
C LEU A 111 -22.03 -10.04 -2.07
N LEU A 112 -23.09 -10.71 -1.60
CA LEU A 112 -23.52 -12.01 -2.10
C LEU A 112 -23.96 -11.95 -3.56
N GLU A 113 -24.75 -10.93 -3.93
CA GLU A 113 -25.22 -10.72 -5.30
C GLU A 113 -24.08 -10.54 -6.30
N VAL A 114 -23.06 -9.77 -5.95
CA VAL A 114 -21.94 -9.43 -6.85
C VAL A 114 -20.83 -10.49 -6.84
N ARG A 115 -20.59 -11.15 -5.70
CA ARG A 115 -19.43 -12.04 -5.50
C ARG A 115 -19.80 -13.52 -5.35
N GLY A 116 -21.10 -13.83 -5.29
CA GLY A 116 -21.60 -15.18 -5.08
C GLY A 116 -21.36 -15.72 -3.66
N SER A 117 -21.72 -16.98 -3.44
CA SER A 117 -21.65 -17.63 -2.11
C SER A 117 -20.24 -17.72 -1.52
N GLY A 118 -19.19 -17.76 -2.35
CA GLY A 118 -17.78 -17.74 -1.92
C GLY A 118 -17.39 -16.49 -1.11
N VAL A 119 -18.21 -15.43 -1.13
CA VAL A 119 -17.95 -14.19 -0.40
C VAL A 119 -17.80 -14.41 1.11
N TYR A 120 -18.50 -15.36 1.70
CA TYR A 120 -18.43 -15.62 3.14
C TYR A 120 -17.04 -16.10 3.59
N ALA A 121 -16.39 -16.94 2.77
CA ALA A 121 -15.01 -17.35 3.01
C ALA A 121 -14.05 -16.16 2.90
N HIS A 122 -14.21 -15.31 1.89
CA HIS A 122 -13.42 -14.10 1.72
C HIS A 122 -13.60 -13.12 2.90
N LEU A 123 -14.83 -12.90 3.36
CA LEU A 123 -15.13 -12.04 4.50
C LEU A 123 -14.53 -12.59 5.81
N LYS A 124 -14.53 -13.92 5.99
CA LYS A 124 -13.87 -14.55 7.13
C LYS A 124 -12.37 -14.29 7.11
N GLU A 125 -11.71 -14.51 5.97
CA GLU A 125 -10.27 -14.27 5.78
C GLU A 125 -9.92 -12.78 6.02
N LEU A 126 -10.68 -11.86 5.42
CA LEU A 126 -10.46 -10.41 5.56
C LEU A 126 -10.64 -9.93 7.01
N ARG A 127 -11.57 -10.52 7.75
CA ARG A 127 -11.77 -10.21 9.17
C ARG A 127 -10.66 -10.79 10.05
N GLN A 128 -10.14 -11.99 9.75
CA GLN A 128 -9.01 -12.58 10.46
C GLN A 128 -7.75 -11.72 10.33
N LEU A 129 -7.57 -11.05 9.19
CA LEU A 129 -6.50 -10.10 8.94
C LEU A 129 -6.79 -8.71 9.50
N ASP A 130 -8.02 -8.51 10.01
CA ASP A 130 -8.49 -7.22 10.50
C ASP A 130 -8.44 -6.11 9.42
N PHE A 131 -8.77 -6.49 8.18
CA PHE A 131 -8.88 -5.53 7.07
C PHE A 131 -10.31 -5.04 6.86
N VAL A 132 -11.29 -5.81 7.33
CA VAL A 132 -12.71 -5.52 7.20
C VAL A 132 -13.42 -5.78 8.52
N GLU A 133 -14.29 -4.87 8.90
CA GLU A 133 -15.21 -4.97 10.03
C GLU A 133 -16.65 -4.94 9.56
N TYR A 134 -17.60 -5.21 10.45
CA TYR A 134 -19.02 -5.06 10.16
C TYR A 134 -19.80 -4.53 11.36
N GLN A 135 -20.91 -3.88 11.05
CA GLN A 135 -21.94 -3.49 12.00
C GLN A 135 -23.24 -4.22 11.67
N ASN A 136 -24.00 -4.62 12.69
CA ASN A 136 -25.32 -5.19 12.50
C ASN A 136 -26.36 -4.07 12.37
N VAL A 137 -27.06 -4.03 11.25
CA VAL A 137 -28.19 -3.14 11.02
C VAL A 137 -29.42 -3.99 10.80
N GLY A 138 -30.22 -4.15 11.84
CA GLY A 138 -31.30 -5.14 11.88
C GLY A 138 -30.78 -6.56 11.69
N ARG A 139 -31.28 -7.26 10.67
CA ARG A 139 -30.84 -8.62 10.31
C ARG A 139 -29.68 -8.66 9.31
N THR A 140 -29.18 -7.51 8.89
CA THR A 140 -28.17 -7.40 7.85
C THR A 140 -26.84 -6.92 8.43
N LYS A 141 -25.74 -7.51 7.97
CA LYS A 141 -24.38 -7.02 8.27
C LYS A 141 -23.96 -6.02 7.21
N ILE A 142 -23.44 -4.89 7.66
CA ILE A 142 -22.88 -3.82 6.80
C ILE A 142 -21.37 -3.80 7.03
N TYR A 143 -20.61 -3.95 5.95
CA TYR A 143 -19.17 -4.07 5.97
C TYR A 143 -18.49 -2.77 5.56
N SER A 144 -17.37 -2.49 6.22
CA SER A 144 -16.42 -1.41 5.92
C SER A 144 -14.98 -1.85 6.15
N THR A 145 -14.03 -1.09 5.64
CA THR A 145 -12.60 -1.32 5.91
C THR A 145 -12.18 -0.71 7.23
N THR A 146 -11.17 -1.30 7.85
CA THR A 146 -10.62 -0.85 9.14
C THR A 146 -9.48 0.17 8.95
N GLU A 147 -9.08 0.83 10.05
CA GLU A 147 -7.86 1.64 10.06
C GLU A 147 -6.60 0.82 9.77
N LYS A 148 -6.57 -0.44 10.20
CA LYS A 148 -5.44 -1.34 9.90
C LYS A 148 -5.27 -1.57 8.42
N PHE A 149 -6.38 -1.74 7.68
CA PHE A 149 -6.35 -1.80 6.23
C PHE A 149 -5.72 -0.54 5.63
N GLN A 150 -6.16 0.64 6.08
CA GLN A 150 -5.64 1.91 5.58
C GLN A 150 -4.13 2.03 5.85
N LYS A 151 -3.69 1.74 7.08
CA LYS A 151 -2.27 1.77 7.47
C LYS A 151 -1.44 0.76 6.68
N TYR A 152 -1.95 -0.45 6.49
CA TYR A 152 -1.24 -1.52 5.78
C TYR A 152 -1.01 -1.19 4.30
N PHE A 153 -2.01 -0.62 3.64
CA PHE A 153 -1.93 -0.25 2.22
C PHE A 153 -1.42 1.19 1.99
N GLY A 154 -1.01 1.89 3.04
CA GLY A 154 -0.50 3.27 2.94
C GLY A 154 -1.57 4.26 2.46
N ILE A 155 -2.83 3.97 2.72
CA ILE A 155 -3.95 4.81 2.32
C ILE A 155 -4.08 5.93 3.36
N GLN A 156 -3.70 7.15 2.99
CA GLN A 156 -3.85 8.33 3.82
C GLN A 156 -5.04 9.17 3.33
N GLY A 157 -5.94 9.54 4.27
CA GLY A 157 -7.07 10.42 3.99
C GLY A 157 -8.40 9.71 3.77
N ASP A 158 -9.40 10.50 3.39
CA ASP A 158 -10.76 10.05 3.16
C ASP A 158 -10.79 9.01 2.01
N ILE A 159 -11.53 7.92 2.22
CA ILE A 159 -11.71 6.84 1.25
C ILE A 159 -12.22 7.36 -0.10
N ASP A 160 -12.91 8.49 -0.13
CA ASP A 160 -13.36 9.12 -1.37
C ASP A 160 -12.18 9.68 -2.20
N ILE A 161 -11.10 10.11 -1.57
CA ILE A 161 -9.85 10.50 -2.25
C ILE A 161 -9.19 9.26 -2.87
N VAL A 162 -9.21 8.14 -2.17
CA VAL A 162 -8.67 6.86 -2.67
C VAL A 162 -9.46 6.35 -3.86
N LYS A 163 -10.80 6.44 -3.81
CA LYS A 163 -11.65 6.11 -4.95
C LYS A 163 -11.28 6.94 -6.18
N GLN A 164 -11.08 8.25 -6.02
CA GLN A 164 -10.68 9.12 -7.13
C GLN A 164 -9.28 8.79 -7.68
N GLN A 165 -8.32 8.43 -6.83
CA GLN A 165 -6.97 8.05 -7.24
C GLN A 165 -6.96 6.72 -8.00
N LEU A 166 -7.74 5.73 -7.56
CA LEU A 166 -7.92 4.45 -8.25
C LEU A 166 -8.57 4.63 -9.63
N PHE A 167 -9.54 5.54 -9.76
CA PHE A 167 -10.13 5.90 -11.06
C PHE A 167 -9.13 6.53 -12.03
N LYS A 168 -8.27 7.43 -11.55
CA LYS A 168 -7.24 8.06 -12.38
C LYS A 168 -6.20 7.06 -12.89
N ARG A 169 -5.87 6.02 -12.10
CA ARG A 169 -4.94 4.96 -12.52
C ARG A 169 -5.55 4.04 -13.60
N ARG A 170 -6.83 3.67 -13.50
CA ARG A 170 -7.52 2.85 -14.50
C ARG A 170 -7.59 3.49 -15.89
N ARG A 171 -7.63 4.82 -15.99
CA ARG A 171 -7.62 5.55 -17.26
C ARG A 171 -6.25 5.64 -17.92
N LYS A 172 -5.17 5.29 -17.23
CA LYS A 172 -3.78 5.37 -17.73
C LYS A 172 -3.16 4.04 -18.15
N GLU A 173 -3.82 2.91 -17.84
CA GLU A 173 -3.39 1.60 -18.38
C GLU A 173 -4.08 1.41 -19.74
N PRO A 174 -3.32 1.37 -20.87
CA PRO A 174 -3.88 0.94 -22.12
C PRO A 174 -4.32 -0.52 -21.99
N GLU A 175 -5.50 -0.83 -22.50
CA GLU A 175 -5.96 -2.21 -22.71
C GLU A 175 -4.87 -2.96 -23.47
N ILE A 176 -4.19 -3.85 -22.77
CA ILE A 176 -3.38 -4.87 -23.42
C ILE A 176 -4.38 -5.89 -23.95
N THR A 177 -4.82 -5.66 -25.16
CA THR A 177 -5.54 -6.64 -25.98
C THR A 177 -4.68 -7.88 -26.16
N ALA A 178 -5.28 -9.04 -25.81
CA ALA A 178 -5.05 -10.44 -26.16
C ALA A 178 -3.60 -10.88 -26.46
#